data_c2ea94544a9fb07b40a718bcb6057c9d
#
_entry.id   c2ea94544a9fb07b40a718bcb6057c9d
#
_cell.length_a   1.000
_cell.length_b   1.000
_cell.length_c   1.000
_cell.angle_alpha   90.00
_cell.angle_beta   90.00
_cell.angle_gamma   90.00
#
_symmetry.space_group_name_H-M   'P 1'
#
loop_
_entity.id
_entity.type
_entity.pdbx_description
1 polymer ?
#
loop_
_entity_poly.entity_id
_entity_poly.type
_entity_poly.pdbx_seq_one_letter_code
_entity_poly.pdbx_strand_id
1 'polypeptide(L)'
;MRKRKNTRKYIKYIVVIICFVITILLMFVFKRNILNYNGLNKINIKEIFNNQNDKVIKAKYEKEKKPKIYSGNSRNVAVMVSNEKAAWPQAGLLNAYMIYECIIEGGETRFMALYKADNLPEKIGPVRSSRHYYLDYAAEHDPIYAHFGWSDLAMQRIKQRGVQNINGIYDKYYYREGGGYNNAFVSKNSILDFAKQKGYPLTTNKEFPLKLSGRNVDIEGENICNNLKLTYSQKHNVTYKYDAENKVYLRSMRGINHVDRVTKEQIKAKNIVVLKVKNFNLNDYVGSPRQDLNNIGSGEGYYITNGKYTKVTWNKSQYNQNTVIKDLNGKEIVLNDGLTFMQIVPDKYDVEIY
;
A
#
# COMPACT_ATOMS: atom_id res chain seq x y z
N MET A 1 26.22 -40.34 -74.36
CA MET A 1 26.18 -39.87 -72.95
C MET A 1 26.26 -38.35 -72.70
N ARG A 2 26.67 -37.53 -73.66
CA ARG A 2 26.88 -36.06 -73.49
C ARG A 2 25.56 -35.22 -73.45
N LYS A 3 24.48 -35.60 -74.06
CA LYS A 3 23.20 -34.84 -74.09
C LYS A 3 22.46 -34.78 -72.73
N ARG A 4 22.51 -35.83 -71.91
CA ARG A 4 21.83 -35.85 -70.60
C ARG A 4 22.49 -34.96 -69.51
N LYS A 5 23.72 -34.62 -69.62
CA LYS A 5 24.44 -33.76 -68.62
C LYS A 5 24.01 -32.28 -68.78
N ASN A 6 23.76 -31.80 -69.98
CA ASN A 6 23.36 -30.40 -70.24
C ASN A 6 21.92 -30.16 -69.74
N THR A 7 21.00 -31.09 -69.97
CA THR A 7 19.58 -30.93 -69.55
C THR A 7 19.47 -30.78 -68.02
N ARG A 8 20.24 -31.56 -67.24
CA ARG A 8 20.25 -31.40 -65.74
C ARG A 8 20.82 -30.07 -65.27
N LYS A 9 21.73 -29.48 -66.01
CA LYS A 9 22.32 -28.16 -65.69
C LYS A 9 21.31 -27.04 -65.97
N TYR A 10 20.54 -27.11 -67.06
CA TYR A 10 19.46 -26.16 -67.40
C TYR A 10 18.29 -26.26 -66.40
N ILE A 11 17.91 -27.46 -65.99
CA ILE A 11 16.87 -27.65 -64.98
C ILE A 11 17.26 -26.97 -63.63
N LYS A 12 18.53 -27.09 -63.22
CA LYS A 12 18.99 -26.41 -61.98
C LYS A 12 18.89 -24.89 -62.11
N TYR A 13 19.26 -24.31 -63.24
CA TYR A 13 19.12 -22.87 -63.49
C TYR A 13 17.65 -22.41 -63.50
N ILE A 14 16.76 -23.22 -64.11
CA ILE A 14 15.33 -22.91 -64.14
C ILE A 14 14.75 -22.95 -62.71
N VAL A 15 15.11 -23.94 -61.88
CA VAL A 15 14.66 -23.98 -60.48
C VAL A 15 15.15 -22.78 -59.68
N VAL A 16 16.40 -22.34 -59.85
CA VAL A 16 16.95 -21.17 -59.18
C VAL A 16 16.20 -19.91 -59.57
N ILE A 17 15.91 -19.76 -60.90
CA ILE A 17 15.14 -18.61 -61.41
C ILE A 17 13.72 -18.59 -60.84
N ILE A 18 13.05 -19.75 -60.80
CA ILE A 18 11.70 -19.88 -60.20
C ILE A 18 11.71 -19.53 -58.75
N CYS A 19 12.69 -20.02 -57.96
CA CYS A 19 12.81 -19.65 -56.51
C CYS A 19 13.02 -18.13 -56.35
N PHE A 20 13.84 -17.52 -57.21
CA PHE A 20 14.10 -16.07 -57.16
C PHE A 20 12.84 -15.24 -57.50
N VAL A 21 12.06 -15.67 -58.47
CA VAL A 21 10.78 -15.03 -58.83
C VAL A 21 9.76 -15.16 -57.71
N ILE A 22 9.69 -16.34 -57.06
CA ILE A 22 8.79 -16.58 -55.94
C ILE A 22 9.19 -15.69 -54.73
N THR A 23 10.50 -15.54 -54.45
CA THR A 23 10.96 -14.65 -53.37
C THR A 23 10.61 -13.17 -53.64
N ILE A 24 10.74 -12.74 -54.89
CA ILE A 24 10.34 -11.36 -55.26
C ILE A 24 8.84 -11.18 -55.12
N LEU A 25 8.02 -12.15 -55.53
CA LEU A 25 6.56 -12.10 -55.38
C LEU A 25 6.16 -12.08 -53.89
N LEU A 26 6.80 -12.87 -53.06
CA LEU A 26 6.58 -12.87 -51.61
C LEU A 26 6.96 -11.53 -50.98
N MET A 27 8.08 -10.92 -51.40
CA MET A 27 8.44 -9.56 -50.96
C MET A 27 7.42 -8.50 -51.39
N PHE A 28 6.86 -8.62 -52.61
CA PHE A 28 5.81 -7.71 -53.11
C PHE A 28 4.51 -7.87 -52.32
N VAL A 29 4.10 -9.10 -52.01
CA VAL A 29 2.92 -9.38 -51.16
C VAL A 29 3.13 -8.86 -49.74
N PHE A 30 4.32 -9.07 -49.19
CA PHE A 30 4.69 -8.55 -47.87
C PHE A 30 4.69 -7.04 -47.81
N LYS A 31 5.28 -6.38 -48.83
CA LYS A 31 5.27 -4.91 -48.97
C LYS A 31 3.85 -4.37 -49.13
N ARG A 32 3.00 -5.04 -49.88
CA ARG A 32 1.58 -4.67 -50.06
C ARG A 32 0.78 -4.83 -48.74
N ASN A 33 1.06 -5.88 -47.96
CA ASN A 33 0.46 -6.07 -46.63
C ASN A 33 0.94 -5.02 -45.65
N ILE A 34 2.22 -4.64 -45.65
CA ILE A 34 2.76 -3.54 -44.84
C ILE A 34 2.16 -2.21 -45.22
N LEU A 35 1.99 -1.93 -46.52
CA LEU A 35 1.36 -0.69 -47.02
C LEU A 35 -0.13 -0.63 -46.65
N ASN A 36 -0.85 -1.78 -46.67
CA ASN A 36 -2.24 -1.85 -46.21
C ASN A 36 -2.33 -1.69 -44.68
N TYR A 37 -1.36 -2.23 -43.92
CA TYR A 37 -1.29 -2.06 -42.48
C TYR A 37 -1.00 -0.60 -42.08
N ASN A 38 -0.12 0.09 -42.84
CA ASN A 38 0.15 1.52 -42.66
C ASN A 38 -0.99 2.40 -43.18
N GLY A 39 -1.80 1.92 -44.13
CA GLY A 39 -3.00 2.62 -44.62
C GLY A 39 -4.15 2.61 -43.62
N LEU A 40 -4.29 1.54 -42.82
CA LEU A 40 -5.24 1.47 -41.71
C LEU A 40 -4.85 2.39 -40.53
N ASN A 41 -3.56 2.74 -40.37
CA ASN A 41 -3.10 3.72 -39.42
C ASN A 41 -3.30 5.19 -39.83
N LYS A 42 -3.83 5.46 -41.03
CA LYS A 42 -4.28 6.81 -41.48
C LYS A 42 -5.80 7.02 -41.32
N ILE A 43 -6.48 6.16 -40.56
CA ILE A 43 -7.80 6.50 -40.04
C ILE A 43 -7.58 7.68 -39.10
N ASN A 44 -8.17 8.80 -39.48
CA ASN A 44 -7.99 10.11 -38.86
C ASN A 44 -8.37 10.01 -37.39
N ILE A 45 -7.38 9.82 -36.50
CA ILE A 45 -7.53 9.69 -35.05
C ILE A 45 -8.37 10.84 -34.48
N LYS A 46 -8.39 12.01 -35.16
CA LYS A 46 -9.21 13.16 -34.75
C LYS A 46 -10.73 12.94 -34.92
N GLU A 47 -11.19 12.08 -35.83
CA GLU A 47 -12.64 11.81 -36.02
C GLU A 47 -13.19 10.74 -35.07
N ILE A 48 -12.34 9.82 -34.58
CA ILE A 48 -12.73 8.84 -33.56
C ILE A 48 -12.89 9.49 -32.18
N PHE A 49 -12.24 10.64 -31.94
CA PHE A 49 -12.23 11.36 -30.68
C PHE A 49 -13.43 12.29 -30.41
N ASN A 50 -14.42 12.36 -31.30
CA ASN A 50 -15.58 13.27 -31.16
C ASN A 50 -16.88 12.61 -30.66
N ASN A 51 -16.88 11.36 -30.19
CA ASN A 51 -18.05 10.71 -29.63
C ASN A 51 -17.85 10.35 -28.14
N GLN A 52 -18.95 10.31 -27.39
CA GLN A 52 -18.99 10.14 -25.92
C GLN A 52 -18.23 8.93 -25.34
N ASN A 53 -17.59 8.09 -26.15
CA ASN A 53 -16.71 7.00 -25.74
C ASN A 53 -15.27 7.43 -25.40
N ASP A 54 -14.92 8.71 -25.58
CA ASP A 54 -13.56 9.24 -25.41
C ASP A 54 -13.00 9.12 -24.00
N LYS A 55 -13.86 9.09 -22.97
CA LYS A 55 -13.41 8.94 -21.58
C LYS A 55 -12.82 7.56 -21.30
N VAL A 56 -13.37 6.51 -21.92
CA VAL A 56 -12.93 5.11 -21.70
C VAL A 56 -11.63 4.82 -22.44
N ILE A 57 -11.48 5.39 -23.65
CA ILE A 57 -10.27 5.19 -24.48
C ILE A 57 -9.09 6.01 -23.95
N LYS A 58 -9.30 7.25 -23.50
CA LYS A 58 -8.26 8.04 -22.83
C LYS A 58 -7.71 7.35 -21.58
N ALA A 59 -8.56 6.71 -20.78
CA ALA A 59 -8.12 5.94 -19.63
C ALA A 59 -7.25 4.73 -20.01
N LYS A 60 -7.42 4.17 -21.21
CA LYS A 60 -6.69 2.98 -21.68
C LYS A 60 -5.28 3.30 -22.22
N TYR A 61 -5.01 4.54 -22.57
CA TYR A 61 -3.72 5.00 -23.14
C TYR A 61 -2.99 6.05 -22.29
N GLU A 62 -3.47 6.39 -21.09
CA GLU A 62 -2.64 7.15 -20.16
C GLU A 62 -1.41 6.29 -19.80
N LYS A 63 -0.22 6.83 -20.12
CA LYS A 63 1.05 6.25 -19.66
C LYS A 63 0.92 5.98 -18.17
N GLU A 64 1.26 4.78 -17.73
CA GLU A 64 1.29 4.41 -16.32
C GLU A 64 2.08 5.47 -15.53
N LYS A 65 1.37 6.30 -14.79
CA LYS A 65 2.02 7.28 -13.90
C LYS A 65 2.60 6.50 -12.72
N LYS A 66 3.84 6.80 -12.35
CA LYS A 66 4.39 6.25 -11.12
C LYS A 66 3.54 6.74 -9.94
N PRO A 67 3.21 5.86 -8.98
CA PRO A 67 2.48 6.26 -7.77
C PRO A 67 3.24 7.37 -7.05
N LYS A 68 2.58 8.51 -6.78
CA LYS A 68 3.24 9.68 -6.19
C LYS A 68 3.65 9.44 -4.74
N ILE A 69 2.73 8.86 -3.96
CA ILE A 69 2.90 8.70 -2.51
C ILE A 69 3.97 7.64 -2.16
N TYR A 70 4.27 6.73 -3.09
CA TYR A 70 5.19 5.60 -2.87
C TYR A 70 6.45 5.68 -3.74
N SER A 71 6.62 6.71 -4.55
CA SER A 71 7.74 6.79 -5.50
C SER A 71 9.07 7.11 -4.81
N GLY A 72 10.16 6.68 -5.48
CA GLY A 72 11.52 6.97 -5.04
C GLY A 72 12.09 5.97 -4.03
N ASN A 73 13.36 6.18 -3.69
CA ASN A 73 14.14 5.37 -2.76
C ASN A 73 14.31 6.03 -1.38
N SER A 74 13.54 7.07 -1.08
CA SER A 74 13.52 7.70 0.23
C SER A 74 13.20 6.69 1.32
N ARG A 75 13.98 6.67 2.40
CA ARG A 75 13.78 5.73 3.51
C ARG A 75 12.41 5.90 4.14
N ASN A 76 11.82 4.79 4.55
CA ASN A 76 10.57 4.84 5.30
C ASN A 76 10.84 5.26 6.75
N VAL A 77 9.87 5.96 7.34
CA VAL A 77 9.83 6.31 8.77
C VAL A 77 8.52 5.80 9.33
N ALA A 78 8.56 4.97 10.35
CA ALA A 78 7.38 4.48 11.05
C ALA A 78 7.27 5.18 12.41
N VAL A 79 6.12 5.77 12.70
CA VAL A 79 5.86 6.45 13.98
C VAL A 79 4.70 5.79 14.70
N MET A 80 4.91 5.40 15.96
CA MET A 80 3.86 4.86 16.81
C MET A 80 2.99 5.98 17.38
N VAL A 81 1.76 6.12 16.91
CA VAL A 81 0.83 7.19 17.29
C VAL A 81 -0.31 6.63 18.14
N SER A 82 -0.60 7.30 19.26
CA SER A 82 -1.73 6.93 20.14
C SER A 82 -3.07 7.09 19.42
N ASN A 83 -3.96 6.12 19.63
CA ASN A 83 -5.35 6.24 19.19
C ASN A 83 -6.37 6.15 20.35
N GLU A 84 -5.91 6.28 21.56
CA GLU A 84 -6.78 6.48 22.71
C GLU A 84 -7.56 7.79 22.58
N LYS A 85 -8.81 7.83 23.07
CA LYS A 85 -9.65 9.04 22.96
C LYS A 85 -8.99 10.32 23.47
N ALA A 86 -8.18 10.23 24.52
CA ALA A 86 -7.44 11.36 25.10
C ALA A 86 -6.31 11.89 24.19
N ALA A 87 -5.94 11.14 23.13
CA ALA A 87 -4.95 11.55 22.14
C ALA A 87 -5.55 12.33 20.96
N TRP A 88 -6.87 12.31 20.83
CA TRP A 88 -7.56 12.94 19.71
C TRP A 88 -7.61 14.48 19.81
N PRO A 89 -7.50 15.18 18.70
CA PRO A 89 -7.06 14.72 17.37
C PRO A 89 -5.55 14.49 17.31
N GLN A 90 -5.12 13.51 16.50
CA GLN A 90 -3.71 13.25 16.22
C GLN A 90 -3.18 14.23 15.16
N ALA A 91 -1.85 14.39 15.11
CA ALA A 91 -1.18 15.25 14.16
C ALA A 91 -0.42 14.43 13.10
N GLY A 92 -0.47 14.89 11.85
CA GLY A 92 0.37 14.43 10.75
C GLY A 92 -0.10 13.15 10.05
N LEU A 93 -1.26 12.59 10.40
CA LEU A 93 -1.74 11.33 9.82
C LEU A 93 -2.07 11.45 8.32
N LEU A 94 -2.49 12.61 7.84
CA LEU A 94 -2.79 12.84 6.41
C LEU A 94 -1.56 12.78 5.49
N ASN A 95 -0.37 12.93 6.05
CA ASN A 95 0.88 12.82 5.30
C ASN A 95 1.41 11.38 5.21
N ALA A 96 0.83 10.46 5.98
CA ALA A 96 1.21 9.06 5.92
C ALA A 96 0.78 8.44 4.59
N TYR A 97 1.62 7.54 4.05
CA TYR A 97 1.21 6.74 2.90
C TYR A 97 0.48 5.46 3.32
N MET A 98 0.75 4.98 4.53
CA MET A 98 0.11 3.78 5.10
C MET A 98 0.01 3.90 6.62
N ILE A 99 -1.09 3.43 7.18
CA ILE A 99 -1.33 3.39 8.62
C ILE A 99 -1.80 2.00 9.01
N TYR A 100 -1.03 1.30 9.83
CA TYR A 100 -1.46 0.08 10.49
C TYR A 100 -2.19 0.42 11.78
N GLU A 101 -3.38 -0.12 11.97
CA GLU A 101 -4.14 -0.02 13.20
C GLU A 101 -4.33 -1.40 13.80
N CYS A 102 -3.86 -1.61 15.03
CA CYS A 102 -4.05 -2.84 15.77
C CYS A 102 -4.62 -2.55 17.16
N ILE A 103 -5.31 -3.53 17.73
CA ILE A 103 -5.77 -3.50 19.11
C ILE A 103 -4.56 -3.49 20.07
N ILE A 104 -4.73 -2.76 21.19
CA ILE A 104 -3.80 -2.72 22.31
C ILE A 104 -4.55 -3.01 23.62
N GLU A 105 -3.90 -2.75 24.76
CA GLU A 105 -4.47 -2.90 26.08
C GLU A 105 -5.77 -2.10 26.26
N GLY A 106 -6.64 -2.58 27.13
CA GLY A 106 -7.88 -1.91 27.50
C GLY A 106 -8.93 -1.82 26.40
N GLY A 107 -8.73 -2.54 25.28
CA GLY A 107 -9.62 -2.52 24.13
C GLY A 107 -9.48 -1.27 23.26
N GLU A 108 -8.43 -0.48 23.45
CA GLU A 108 -8.05 0.64 22.60
C GLU A 108 -7.24 0.16 21.40
N THR A 109 -6.96 1.07 20.45
CA THR A 109 -6.07 0.81 19.32
C THR A 109 -4.87 1.76 19.31
N ARG A 110 -3.90 1.45 18.47
CA ARG A 110 -2.75 2.30 18.20
C ARG A 110 -2.46 2.31 16.73
N PHE A 111 -1.84 3.39 16.24
CA PHE A 111 -1.36 3.48 14.87
C PHE A 111 0.14 3.28 14.79
N MET A 112 0.58 2.60 13.74
CA MET A 112 1.90 2.74 13.17
C MET A 112 1.74 3.46 11.85
N ALA A 113 2.05 4.75 11.84
CA ALA A 113 1.95 5.60 10.65
C ALA A 113 3.29 5.62 9.90
N LEU A 114 3.25 5.35 8.60
CA LEU A 114 4.40 5.23 7.72
C LEU A 114 4.49 6.42 6.78
N TYR A 115 5.68 6.99 6.72
CA TYR A 115 6.03 8.16 5.91
C TYR A 115 7.26 7.88 5.07
N LYS A 116 7.50 8.69 4.03
CA LYS A 116 8.81 8.80 3.39
C LYS A 116 9.63 9.89 4.08
N ALA A 117 10.92 9.68 4.28
CA ALA A 117 11.80 10.63 4.97
C ALA A 117 11.83 12.02 4.33
N ASP A 118 11.68 12.09 3.01
CA ASP A 118 11.59 13.34 2.24
C ASP A 118 10.22 14.02 2.31
N ASN A 119 9.17 13.32 2.80
CA ASN A 119 7.79 13.83 2.92
C ASN A 119 7.25 13.74 4.36
N LEU A 120 8.11 13.89 5.36
CA LEU A 120 7.67 13.94 6.76
C LEU A 120 6.93 15.24 7.05
N PRO A 121 5.81 15.21 7.81
CA PRO A 121 5.17 16.41 8.29
C PRO A 121 5.95 17.03 9.46
N GLU A 122 5.74 18.32 9.69
CA GLU A 122 6.43 19.07 10.76
C GLU A 122 6.05 18.61 12.17
N LYS A 123 4.93 17.92 12.30
CA LYS A 123 4.42 17.45 13.60
C LYS A 123 3.73 16.10 13.46
N ILE A 124 4.18 15.12 14.26
CA ILE A 124 3.58 13.77 14.31
C ILE A 124 3.32 13.38 15.76
N GLY A 125 2.14 12.86 16.03
CA GLY A 125 1.81 12.32 17.34
C GLY A 125 0.38 12.56 17.81
N PRO A 126 0.09 12.31 19.10
CA PRO A 126 0.98 11.95 20.21
C PRO A 126 1.66 10.58 20.00
N VAL A 127 2.98 10.56 20.19
CA VAL A 127 3.79 9.34 20.03
C VAL A 127 3.71 8.47 21.27
N ARG A 128 3.61 7.17 21.09
CA ARG A 128 3.40 6.19 22.16
C ARG A 128 4.27 4.95 22.03
N SER A 129 4.14 4.08 23.02
CA SER A 129 4.97 2.89 23.17
C SER A 129 4.78 1.89 22.04
N SER A 130 5.87 1.25 21.62
CA SER A 130 5.88 0.11 20.73
C SER A 130 5.23 -1.12 21.37
N ARG A 131 4.60 -1.94 20.54
CA ARG A 131 4.18 -3.31 20.83
C ARG A 131 4.83 -4.25 19.83
N HIS A 132 5.16 -5.45 20.27
CA HIS A 132 6.00 -6.39 19.53
C HIS A 132 5.44 -6.80 18.16
N TYR A 133 4.12 -6.94 18.01
CA TYR A 133 3.50 -7.30 16.73
C TYR A 133 3.58 -6.21 15.64
N TYR A 134 3.72 -4.94 16.03
CA TYR A 134 3.98 -3.87 15.04
C TYR A 134 5.34 -4.02 14.37
N LEU A 135 6.31 -4.60 15.04
CA LEU A 135 7.65 -4.82 14.49
C LEU A 135 7.66 -5.84 13.36
N ASP A 136 6.68 -6.74 13.32
CA ASP A 136 6.52 -7.70 12.24
C ASP A 136 6.03 -7.02 10.96
N TYR A 137 5.14 -6.03 11.07
CA TYR A 137 4.71 -5.19 9.95
C TYR A 137 5.77 -4.13 9.59
N ALA A 138 6.43 -3.54 10.57
CA ALA A 138 7.51 -2.57 10.33
C ALA A 138 8.65 -3.19 9.49
N ALA A 139 9.00 -4.45 9.73
CA ALA A 139 10.06 -5.15 9.00
C ALA A 139 9.80 -5.26 7.48
N GLU A 140 8.52 -5.17 7.05
CA GLU A 140 8.16 -5.15 5.64
C GLU A 140 8.60 -3.86 4.93
N HIS A 141 8.78 -2.77 5.67
CA HIS A 141 9.04 -1.43 5.16
C HIS A 141 10.47 -0.92 5.40
N ASP A 142 11.29 -1.63 6.17
CA ASP A 142 12.64 -1.21 6.57
C ASP A 142 12.70 0.24 7.08
N PRO A 143 11.89 0.65 8.08
CA PRO A 143 11.80 2.03 8.50
C PRO A 143 12.84 2.40 9.55
N ILE A 144 13.08 3.72 9.70
CA ILE A 144 13.50 4.30 10.98
C ILE A 144 12.27 4.31 11.88
N TYR A 145 12.32 3.61 13.01
CA TYR A 145 11.16 3.34 13.85
C TYR A 145 11.10 4.27 15.07
N ALA A 146 10.16 5.22 15.07
CA ALA A 146 10.00 6.21 16.13
C ALA A 146 8.88 5.82 17.11
N HIS A 147 9.20 5.77 18.39
CA HIS A 147 8.27 5.39 19.45
C HIS A 147 8.64 6.04 20.80
N PHE A 148 7.69 6.09 21.72
CA PHE A 148 7.94 6.60 23.06
C PHE A 148 7.68 5.50 24.09
N GLY A 149 8.74 4.76 24.48
CA GLY A 149 8.64 3.56 25.31
C GLY A 149 8.24 2.30 24.52
N TRP A 150 8.15 1.20 25.22
CA TRP A 150 7.87 -0.14 24.67
C TRP A 150 7.28 -1.08 25.72
N SER A 151 6.72 -2.21 25.28
CA SER A 151 6.53 -3.40 26.14
C SER A 151 7.82 -4.22 26.18
N ASP A 152 7.99 -5.09 27.19
CA ASP A 152 9.21 -5.91 27.33
C ASP A 152 9.47 -6.76 26.09
N LEU A 153 8.43 -7.39 25.53
CA LEU A 153 8.53 -8.14 24.28
C LEU A 153 8.95 -7.26 23.10
N ALA A 154 8.44 -6.02 23.01
CA ALA A 154 8.86 -5.10 21.98
C ALA A 154 10.33 -4.69 22.14
N MET A 155 10.78 -4.42 23.36
CA MET A 155 12.19 -4.13 23.67
C MET A 155 13.10 -5.27 23.23
N GLN A 156 12.73 -6.51 23.60
CA GLN A 156 13.51 -7.70 23.22
C GLN A 156 13.60 -7.83 21.69
N ARG A 157 12.47 -7.75 20.97
CA ARG A 157 12.46 -7.85 19.50
C ARG A 157 13.22 -6.72 18.81
N ILE A 158 13.14 -5.48 19.30
CA ILE A 158 13.93 -4.35 18.78
C ILE A 158 15.43 -4.65 18.86
N LYS A 159 15.90 -5.12 20.03
CA LYS A 159 17.31 -5.48 20.24
C LYS A 159 17.73 -6.67 19.36
N GLN A 160 16.98 -7.77 19.42
CA GLN A 160 17.30 -9.01 18.68
C GLN A 160 17.35 -8.81 17.17
N ARG A 161 16.47 -7.93 16.61
CA ARG A 161 16.35 -7.69 15.19
C ARG A 161 17.20 -6.50 14.70
N GLY A 162 17.89 -5.82 15.59
CA GLY A 162 18.71 -4.65 15.24
C GLY A 162 17.89 -3.50 14.63
N VAL A 163 16.66 -3.27 15.10
CA VAL A 163 15.77 -2.25 14.55
C VAL A 163 16.35 -0.86 14.77
N GLN A 164 16.57 -0.11 13.71
CA GLN A 164 16.98 1.29 13.78
C GLN A 164 15.82 2.12 14.33
N ASN A 165 15.95 2.60 15.56
CA ASN A 165 14.81 3.22 16.25
C ASN A 165 15.20 4.49 17.03
N ILE A 166 14.21 5.35 17.24
CA ILE A 166 14.25 6.54 18.11
C ILE A 166 13.29 6.30 19.26
N ASN A 167 13.81 6.22 20.47
CA ASN A 167 12.96 6.02 21.66
C ASN A 167 12.91 7.26 22.54
N GLY A 168 11.75 7.89 22.64
CA GLY A 168 11.56 9.12 23.40
C GLY A 168 11.80 9.02 24.92
N ILE A 169 12.02 7.81 25.47
CA ILE A 169 12.46 7.66 26.87
C ILE A 169 13.92 8.08 27.02
N TYR A 170 14.76 7.77 26.03
CA TYR A 170 16.20 7.97 26.07
C TYR A 170 16.70 9.11 25.18
N ASP A 171 15.97 9.37 24.10
CA ASP A 171 16.38 10.28 23.05
C ASP A 171 15.67 11.64 23.18
N LYS A 172 16.44 12.72 23.27
CA LYS A 172 15.94 14.12 23.47
C LYS A 172 15.33 14.74 22.20
N TYR A 173 14.83 13.94 21.29
CA TYR A 173 14.28 14.39 19.99
C TYR A 173 12.77 14.54 19.98
N TYR A 174 12.14 14.36 21.13
CA TYR A 174 10.71 14.53 21.33
C TYR A 174 10.44 15.80 22.15
N TYR A 175 9.32 16.42 21.88
CA TYR A 175 8.83 17.54 22.69
C TYR A 175 7.43 17.25 23.22
N ARG A 176 7.00 17.97 24.23
CA ARG A 176 5.70 17.79 24.87
C ARG A 176 4.84 19.00 24.69
N GLU A 177 3.54 18.80 24.42
CA GLU A 177 2.54 19.85 24.32
C GLU A 177 1.35 19.54 25.24
N GLY A 178 1.03 20.51 26.09
CA GLY A 178 -0.04 20.37 27.07
C GLY A 178 0.30 19.42 28.22
N GLY A 179 -0.67 19.19 29.07
CA GLY A 179 -0.59 18.25 30.18
C GLY A 179 -0.99 16.83 29.80
N GLY A 180 -0.84 15.92 30.76
CA GLY A 180 -1.33 14.56 30.64
C GLY A 180 -0.36 13.58 29.95
N TYR A 181 -0.88 12.42 29.67
CA TYR A 181 -0.09 11.27 29.24
C TYR A 181 0.14 11.19 27.72
N ASN A 182 -0.81 11.70 26.92
CA ASN A 182 -0.78 11.67 25.46
C ASN A 182 -0.30 13.03 24.91
N ASN A 183 0.95 13.42 25.19
CA ASN A 183 1.47 14.76 24.89
C ASN A 183 2.86 14.79 24.26
N ALA A 184 3.45 13.64 23.91
CA ALA A 184 4.75 13.58 23.26
C ALA A 184 4.59 13.65 21.74
N PHE A 185 5.34 14.53 21.08
CA PHE A 185 5.36 14.71 19.62
C PHE A 185 6.78 14.64 19.09
N VAL A 186 6.92 14.29 17.82
CA VAL A 186 8.18 14.33 17.09
C VAL A 186 8.02 15.18 15.83
N SER A 187 9.07 15.91 15.45
CA SER A 187 9.08 16.71 14.23
C SER A 187 9.89 16.04 13.13
N LYS A 188 9.68 16.50 11.89
CA LYS A 188 10.52 16.15 10.74
C LYS A 188 12.01 16.34 11.05
N ASN A 189 12.39 17.54 11.51
CA ASN A 189 13.79 17.86 11.79
C ASN A 189 14.35 16.95 12.89
N SER A 190 13.59 16.70 13.95
CA SER A 190 14.02 15.77 15.01
C SER A 190 14.36 14.38 14.51
N ILE A 191 13.54 13.83 13.60
CA ILE A 191 13.79 12.49 13.02
C ILE A 191 15.03 12.53 12.13
N LEU A 192 15.17 13.53 11.25
CA LEU A 192 16.28 13.64 10.31
C LEU A 192 17.62 13.90 11.01
N ASP A 193 17.63 14.77 12.03
CA ASP A 193 18.83 15.06 12.83
C ASP A 193 19.27 13.83 13.63
N PHE A 194 18.33 13.08 14.21
CA PHE A 194 18.64 11.84 14.88
C PHE A 194 19.21 10.80 13.91
N ALA A 195 18.58 10.62 12.75
CA ALA A 195 19.06 9.69 11.73
C ALA A 195 20.50 10.04 11.30
N LYS A 196 20.77 11.32 11.08
CA LYS A 196 22.11 11.83 10.76
C LYS A 196 23.12 11.54 11.89
N GLN A 197 22.75 11.83 13.14
CA GLN A 197 23.62 11.58 14.31
C GLN A 197 23.97 10.10 14.47
N LYS A 198 23.01 9.20 14.19
CA LYS A 198 23.19 7.74 14.30
C LYS A 198 23.76 7.09 13.03
N GLY A 199 23.98 7.85 11.97
CA GLY A 199 24.41 7.31 10.69
C GLY A 199 23.36 6.42 10.02
N TYR A 200 22.06 6.62 10.30
CA TYR A 200 20.99 5.87 9.65
C TYR A 200 20.79 6.39 8.23
N PRO A 201 20.82 5.53 7.21
CA PRO A 201 20.63 5.96 5.83
C PRO A 201 19.20 6.50 5.63
N LEU A 202 19.07 7.59 4.87
CA LEU A 202 17.80 8.18 4.47
C LEU A 202 17.29 7.67 3.12
N THR A 203 17.95 6.65 2.56
CA THR A 203 17.54 5.93 1.37
C THR A 203 17.45 4.44 1.66
N THR A 204 16.63 3.72 0.89
CA THR A 204 16.48 2.28 0.99
C THR A 204 16.31 1.65 -0.38
N ASN A 205 16.80 0.42 -0.53
CA ASN A 205 16.53 -0.43 -1.70
C ASN A 205 15.39 -1.43 -1.45
N LYS A 206 14.73 -1.35 -0.27
CA LYS A 206 13.60 -2.20 0.06
C LYS A 206 12.43 -1.85 -0.87
N GLU A 207 11.97 -2.82 -1.62
CA GLU A 207 10.78 -2.66 -2.44
C GLU A 207 9.53 -2.48 -1.57
N PHE A 208 8.54 -1.82 -2.11
CA PHE A 208 7.25 -1.67 -1.43
C PHE A 208 6.58 -3.05 -1.29
N PRO A 209 6.04 -3.41 -0.11
CA PRO A 209 5.59 -4.77 0.16
C PRO A 209 4.35 -5.21 -0.62
N LEU A 210 3.58 -4.28 -1.18
CA LEU A 210 2.35 -4.53 -1.91
C LEU A 210 2.42 -3.97 -3.34
N LYS A 211 1.64 -4.52 -4.26
CA LYS A 211 1.54 -3.98 -5.62
C LYS A 211 0.83 -2.64 -5.61
N LEU A 212 1.35 -1.71 -6.39
CA LEU A 212 0.86 -0.34 -6.50
C LEU A 212 0.49 0.00 -7.94
N SER A 213 -0.55 0.80 -8.12
CA SER A 213 -0.91 1.36 -9.40
C SER A 213 -0.76 2.88 -9.40
N GLY A 214 -0.08 3.43 -10.40
CA GLY A 214 -0.01 4.87 -10.64
C GLY A 214 -1.27 5.46 -11.28
N ARG A 215 -2.24 4.63 -11.62
CA ARG A 215 -3.57 5.00 -12.11
C ARG A 215 -4.64 4.46 -11.17
N ASN A 216 -5.83 5.06 -11.23
CA ASN A 216 -6.96 4.59 -10.45
C ASN A 216 -7.47 3.26 -11.02
N VAL A 217 -7.39 2.19 -10.23
CA VAL A 217 -7.85 0.84 -10.59
C VAL A 217 -9.07 0.50 -9.75
N ASP A 218 -10.11 0.02 -10.40
CA ASP A 218 -11.33 -0.44 -9.71
C ASP A 218 -11.26 -1.94 -9.40
N ILE A 219 -11.94 -2.35 -8.33
CA ILE A 219 -12.20 -3.74 -8.03
C ILE A 219 -13.22 -4.26 -9.04
N GLU A 220 -12.93 -5.41 -9.66
CA GLU A 220 -13.87 -6.09 -10.56
C GLU A 220 -15.08 -6.60 -9.78
N GLY A 221 -16.28 -6.57 -10.41
CA GLY A 221 -17.54 -7.04 -9.83
C GLY A 221 -18.42 -5.94 -9.24
N GLU A 222 -19.53 -6.36 -8.63
CA GLU A 222 -20.64 -5.48 -8.19
C GLU A 222 -20.69 -5.28 -6.67
N ASN A 223 -19.72 -5.75 -5.93
CA ASN A 223 -19.70 -5.63 -4.47
C ASN A 223 -19.48 -4.17 -4.05
N ILE A 224 -20.55 -3.48 -3.71
CA ILE A 224 -20.55 -2.06 -3.32
C ILE A 224 -20.23 -1.94 -1.82
N CYS A 225 -19.42 -0.94 -1.47
CA CYS A 225 -19.12 -0.56 -0.09
C CYS A 225 -19.31 0.97 0.05
N ASN A 226 -20.50 1.41 0.39
CA ASN A 226 -20.74 2.82 0.70
C ASN A 226 -20.35 3.14 2.14
N ASN A 227 -20.54 2.19 3.04
CA ASN A 227 -20.18 2.31 4.43
C ASN A 227 -19.48 1.03 4.90
N LEU A 228 -18.46 1.20 5.74
CA LEU A 228 -17.74 0.13 6.39
C LEU A 228 -17.70 0.43 7.88
N LYS A 229 -17.99 -0.57 8.72
CA LYS A 229 -17.78 -0.49 10.16
C LYS A 229 -16.92 -1.66 10.62
N LEU A 230 -15.91 -1.34 11.40
CA LEU A 230 -14.96 -2.28 11.98
C LEU A 230 -15.03 -2.17 13.50
N THR A 231 -15.14 -3.31 14.18
CA THR A 231 -15.15 -3.39 15.62
C THR A 231 -13.84 -3.99 16.12
N TYR A 232 -13.12 -3.27 16.98
CA TYR A 232 -11.90 -3.75 17.64
C TYR A 232 -12.20 -4.27 19.06
N SER A 233 -13.15 -3.63 19.73
CA SER A 233 -13.61 -3.99 21.05
C SER A 233 -14.98 -3.35 21.32
N GLN A 234 -15.58 -3.66 22.48
CA GLN A 234 -16.79 -2.96 22.94
C GLN A 234 -16.59 -1.45 23.10
N LYS A 235 -15.34 -0.98 23.28
CA LYS A 235 -15.00 0.43 23.48
C LYS A 235 -14.55 1.11 22.21
N HIS A 236 -14.14 0.39 21.17
CA HIS A 236 -13.53 0.97 19.99
C HIS A 236 -14.08 0.38 18.70
N ASN A 237 -14.73 1.22 17.94
CA ASN A 237 -15.15 0.97 16.57
C ASN A 237 -14.71 2.09 15.64
N VAL A 238 -14.56 1.75 14.38
CA VAL A 238 -14.16 2.65 13.30
C VAL A 238 -15.16 2.55 12.18
N THR A 239 -15.56 3.66 11.61
CA THR A 239 -16.43 3.71 10.45
C THR A 239 -15.79 4.48 9.31
N TYR A 240 -16.12 4.07 8.10
CA TYR A 240 -15.70 4.71 6.86
C TYR A 240 -16.93 4.93 6.00
N LYS A 241 -17.10 6.16 5.51
CA LYS A 241 -18.15 6.54 4.57
C LYS A 241 -17.54 6.92 3.23
N TYR A 242 -18.00 6.31 2.15
CA TYR A 242 -17.49 6.61 0.81
C TYR A 242 -17.92 8.00 0.35
N ASP A 243 -16.96 8.77 -0.08
CA ASP A 243 -17.13 10.02 -0.80
C ASP A 243 -16.90 9.75 -2.30
N ALA A 244 -17.99 9.68 -3.05
CA ALA A 244 -17.96 9.31 -4.45
C ALA A 244 -17.34 10.40 -5.35
N GLU A 245 -17.42 11.67 -4.95
CA GLU A 245 -16.83 12.78 -5.69
C GLU A 245 -15.31 12.72 -5.65
N ASN A 246 -14.74 12.52 -4.46
CA ASN A 246 -13.30 12.47 -4.23
C ASN A 246 -12.72 11.05 -4.35
N LYS A 247 -13.58 10.01 -4.44
CA LYS A 247 -13.22 8.58 -4.50
C LYS A 247 -12.34 8.15 -3.32
N VAL A 248 -12.71 8.56 -2.12
CA VAL A 248 -12.03 8.26 -0.85
C VAL A 248 -13.05 7.85 0.20
N TYR A 249 -12.58 7.31 1.31
CA TYR A 249 -13.39 6.96 2.47
C TYR A 249 -13.10 7.91 3.62
N LEU A 250 -14.12 8.63 4.07
CA LEU A 250 -14.05 9.53 5.24
C LEU A 250 -14.12 8.71 6.52
N ARG A 251 -13.10 8.85 7.36
CA ARG A 251 -12.93 8.04 8.58
C ARG A 251 -13.55 8.70 9.79
N SER A 252 -14.25 7.91 10.61
CA SER A 252 -14.75 8.30 11.94
C SER A 252 -14.42 7.22 12.97
N MET A 253 -14.32 7.59 14.23
CA MET A 253 -14.07 6.70 15.36
C MET A 253 -15.09 6.96 16.44
N ARG A 254 -15.75 5.90 16.94
CA ARG A 254 -16.78 6.00 18.01
C ARG A 254 -17.82 7.08 17.70
N GLY A 255 -18.27 7.16 16.44
CA GLY A 255 -19.25 8.13 15.96
C GLY A 255 -18.74 9.57 15.79
N ILE A 256 -17.45 9.86 16.01
CA ILE A 256 -16.83 11.18 15.89
C ILE A 256 -15.95 11.22 14.64
N ASN A 257 -16.07 12.26 13.82
CA ASN A 257 -15.19 12.45 12.67
C ASN A 257 -13.73 12.48 13.13
N HIS A 258 -12.91 11.61 12.52
CA HIS A 258 -11.48 11.58 12.79
C HIS A 258 -10.79 12.69 12.00
N VAL A 259 -10.33 13.74 12.68
CA VAL A 259 -9.69 14.89 12.05
C VAL A 259 -8.20 14.95 12.40
N ASP A 260 -7.40 15.50 11.50
CA ASP A 260 -5.99 15.81 11.78
C ASP A 260 -5.88 17.08 12.63
N ARG A 261 -5.00 17.06 13.64
CA ARG A 261 -4.79 18.17 14.58
C ARG A 261 -4.32 19.44 13.90
N VAL A 262 -3.47 19.30 12.88
CA VAL A 262 -2.81 20.44 12.22
C VAL A 262 -3.69 21.03 11.13
N THR A 263 -4.13 20.21 10.19
CA THR A 263 -4.90 20.66 9.02
C THR A 263 -6.38 20.87 9.32
N LYS A 264 -6.90 20.27 10.39
CA LYS A 264 -8.34 20.21 10.74
C LYS A 264 -9.20 19.47 9.71
N GLU A 265 -8.60 18.88 8.70
CA GLU A 265 -9.31 18.06 7.73
C GLU A 265 -9.67 16.69 8.31
N GLN A 266 -10.78 16.13 7.88
CA GLN A 266 -11.14 14.75 8.20
C GLN A 266 -10.16 13.80 7.53
N ILE A 267 -9.72 12.78 8.27
CA ILE A 267 -8.85 11.71 7.74
C ILE A 267 -9.62 10.94 6.68
N LYS A 268 -8.98 10.77 5.53
CA LYS A 268 -9.54 10.10 4.35
C LYS A 268 -8.60 8.99 3.87
N ALA A 269 -9.16 7.82 3.58
CA ALA A 269 -8.45 6.68 3.06
C ALA A 269 -8.75 6.48 1.58
N LYS A 270 -7.72 6.25 0.77
CA LYS A 270 -7.90 5.80 -0.62
C LYS A 270 -8.14 4.30 -0.68
N ASN A 271 -7.41 3.56 0.14
CA ASN A 271 -7.52 2.11 0.26
C ASN A 271 -7.75 1.73 1.72
N ILE A 272 -8.55 0.70 1.94
CA ILE A 272 -8.71 0.06 3.23
C ILE A 272 -8.47 -1.43 3.02
N VAL A 273 -7.50 -1.97 3.72
CA VAL A 273 -7.20 -3.41 3.75
C VAL A 273 -7.52 -3.90 5.15
N VAL A 274 -8.48 -4.79 5.26
CA VAL A 274 -8.87 -5.41 6.53
C VAL A 274 -8.27 -6.79 6.60
N LEU A 275 -7.45 -7.06 7.61
CA LEU A 275 -6.94 -8.40 7.91
C LEU A 275 -7.56 -8.87 9.23
N LYS A 276 -8.33 -9.94 9.19
CA LYS A 276 -8.86 -10.60 10.38
C LYS A 276 -7.76 -11.44 11.01
N VAL A 277 -7.37 -11.10 12.25
CA VAL A 277 -6.24 -11.71 12.94
C VAL A 277 -6.67 -12.09 14.35
N LYS A 278 -6.40 -13.34 14.76
CA LYS A 278 -6.68 -13.79 16.11
C LYS A 278 -5.84 -13.00 17.10
N ASN A 279 -6.50 -12.42 18.11
CA ASN A 279 -5.85 -11.75 19.22
C ASN A 279 -6.17 -12.43 20.55
N PHE A 280 -5.27 -12.31 21.51
CA PHE A 280 -5.43 -12.85 22.85
C PHE A 280 -4.64 -12.04 23.88
N ASN A 281 -5.02 -12.21 25.16
CA ASN A 281 -4.33 -11.58 26.28
C ASN A 281 -3.08 -12.36 26.65
N LEU A 282 -1.98 -11.67 26.94
CA LEU A 282 -0.73 -12.29 27.42
C LEU A 282 -0.78 -12.68 28.91
N ASN A 283 -1.79 -12.24 29.66
CA ASN A 283 -1.93 -12.45 31.11
C ASN A 283 -0.72 -11.98 31.95
N ASP A 284 0.02 -11.02 31.43
CA ASP A 284 1.28 -10.53 31.96
C ASP A 284 1.16 -9.26 32.80
N TYR A 285 -0.04 -8.68 32.89
CA TYR A 285 -0.32 -7.47 33.63
C TYR A 285 -1.73 -7.48 34.25
N VAL A 286 -1.79 -7.23 35.57
CA VAL A 286 -3.06 -7.20 36.30
C VAL A 286 -3.90 -5.98 35.90
N GLY A 287 -5.18 -6.21 35.59
CA GLY A 287 -6.16 -5.15 35.28
C GLY A 287 -6.26 -4.72 33.83
N SER A 288 -5.19 -4.78 33.05
CA SER A 288 -5.22 -4.45 31.62
C SER A 288 -4.15 -5.25 30.87
N PRO A 289 -4.40 -6.56 30.63
CA PRO A 289 -3.40 -7.45 30.04
C PRO A 289 -3.00 -6.96 28.64
N ARG A 290 -1.69 -7.07 28.36
CA ARG A 290 -1.17 -6.77 27.03
C ARG A 290 -1.74 -7.77 26.00
N GLN A 291 -1.88 -7.31 24.77
CA GLN A 291 -2.39 -8.13 23.67
C GLN A 291 -1.23 -8.78 22.90
N ASP A 292 -1.49 -9.96 22.36
CA ASP A 292 -0.70 -10.55 21.28
C ASP A 292 -1.59 -10.88 20.09
N LEU A 293 -0.99 -10.95 18.91
CA LEU A 293 -1.65 -11.17 17.65
C LEU A 293 -0.99 -12.30 16.87
N ASN A 294 -1.78 -13.25 16.36
CA ASN A 294 -1.29 -14.27 15.42
C ASN A 294 -1.11 -13.66 14.01
N ASN A 295 -0.25 -12.66 13.92
CA ASN A 295 0.01 -11.92 12.69
C ASN A 295 1.10 -12.55 11.78
N ILE A 296 1.70 -13.66 12.22
CA ILE A 296 2.49 -14.58 11.39
C ILE A 296 1.63 -15.81 11.14
N GLY A 297 1.30 -16.08 9.88
CA GLY A 297 0.36 -17.13 9.50
C GLY A 297 -0.50 -16.73 8.30
N SER A 298 -1.75 -17.11 8.31
CA SER A 298 -2.72 -16.79 7.24
C SER A 298 -4.11 -16.52 7.81
N GLY A 299 -4.93 -15.86 7.03
CA GLY A 299 -6.31 -15.58 7.38
C GLY A 299 -7.08 -14.93 6.24
N GLU A 300 -8.28 -14.48 6.56
CA GLU A 300 -9.19 -13.82 5.63
C GLU A 300 -9.25 -12.32 5.90
N GLY A 301 -9.81 -11.59 4.95
CA GLY A 301 -10.02 -10.16 5.07
C GLY A 301 -10.77 -9.56 3.91
N TYR A 302 -10.62 -8.25 3.76
CA TYR A 302 -11.26 -7.48 2.70
C TYR A 302 -10.32 -6.43 2.15
N TYR A 303 -10.40 -6.18 0.86
CA TYR A 303 -9.81 -5.02 0.21
C TYR A 303 -10.91 -4.11 -0.29
N ILE A 304 -10.86 -2.84 0.09
CA ILE A 304 -11.86 -1.84 -0.20
C ILE A 304 -11.19 -0.62 -0.85
N THR A 305 -11.71 -0.17 -1.99
CA THR A 305 -11.31 1.06 -2.69
C THR A 305 -12.39 1.50 -3.67
N ASN A 306 -12.47 2.77 -3.99
CA ASN A 306 -13.37 3.34 -5.01
C ASN A 306 -14.86 2.94 -4.85
N GLY A 307 -15.37 2.84 -3.63
CA GLY A 307 -16.77 2.46 -3.37
C GLY A 307 -17.07 0.98 -3.51
N LYS A 308 -16.05 0.14 -3.72
CA LYS A 308 -16.19 -1.30 -3.90
C LYS A 308 -15.32 -2.09 -2.94
N TYR A 309 -15.65 -3.37 -2.75
CA TYR A 309 -14.84 -4.30 -1.97
C TYR A 309 -14.71 -5.67 -2.62
N THR A 310 -13.67 -6.39 -2.23
CA THR A 310 -13.51 -7.82 -2.48
C THR A 310 -13.02 -8.53 -1.22
N LYS A 311 -13.41 -9.80 -1.06
CA LYS A 311 -12.83 -10.66 -0.03
C LYS A 311 -11.40 -11.00 -0.43
N VAL A 312 -10.52 -11.12 0.55
CA VAL A 312 -9.12 -11.49 0.34
C VAL A 312 -8.67 -12.55 1.32
N THR A 313 -7.62 -13.24 0.98
CA THR A 313 -6.81 -14.04 1.89
C THR A 313 -5.48 -13.36 2.09
N TRP A 314 -4.90 -13.47 3.28
CA TRP A 314 -3.56 -12.99 3.58
C TRP A 314 -2.67 -14.13 4.08
N ASN A 315 -1.38 -14.02 3.81
CA ASN A 315 -0.35 -14.91 4.31
C ASN A 315 0.92 -14.14 4.64
N LYS A 316 1.46 -14.38 5.83
CA LYS A 316 2.76 -13.90 6.30
C LYS A 316 3.53 -15.06 6.89
N SER A 317 4.53 -15.56 6.18
CA SER A 317 5.28 -16.77 6.56
C SER A 317 6.25 -16.53 7.70
N GLN A 318 6.86 -15.32 7.78
CA GLN A 318 7.84 -14.95 8.80
C GLN A 318 7.78 -13.43 9.07
N TYR A 319 8.35 -12.99 10.20
CA TYR A 319 8.32 -11.58 10.61
C TYR A 319 8.97 -10.62 9.58
N ASN A 320 10.00 -11.06 8.86
CA ASN A 320 10.76 -10.27 7.89
C ASN A 320 10.31 -10.47 6.43
N GLN A 321 9.29 -11.29 6.21
CA GLN A 321 8.67 -11.49 4.89
C GLN A 321 7.48 -10.55 4.72
N ASN A 322 7.21 -10.14 3.49
CA ASN A 322 6.05 -9.32 3.17
C ASN A 322 4.75 -10.10 3.39
N THR A 323 3.73 -9.42 3.86
CA THR A 323 2.37 -9.95 3.86
C THR A 323 1.84 -10.01 2.44
N VAL A 324 1.54 -11.21 1.95
CA VAL A 324 0.95 -11.44 0.62
C VAL A 324 -0.57 -11.43 0.78
N ILE A 325 -1.25 -10.59 -0.01
CA ILE A 325 -2.71 -10.44 0.04
C ILE A 325 -3.27 -10.72 -1.34
N LYS A 326 -4.19 -11.68 -1.43
CA LYS A 326 -4.78 -12.15 -2.70
C LYS A 326 -6.30 -12.12 -2.63
N ASP A 327 -6.93 -11.83 -3.76
CA ASP A 327 -8.36 -12.04 -3.93
C ASP A 327 -8.71 -13.55 -3.96
N LEU A 328 -10.00 -13.87 -4.03
CA LEU A 328 -10.44 -15.26 -4.05
C LEU A 328 -10.04 -16.03 -5.33
N ASN A 329 -9.60 -15.33 -6.37
CA ASN A 329 -9.06 -15.93 -7.60
C ASN A 329 -7.54 -16.15 -7.51
N GLY A 330 -6.91 -15.85 -6.37
CA GLY A 330 -5.47 -16.00 -6.16
C GLY A 330 -4.61 -14.87 -6.73
N LYS A 331 -5.22 -13.79 -7.26
CA LYS A 331 -4.53 -12.62 -7.78
C LYS A 331 -4.20 -11.67 -6.63
N GLU A 332 -2.96 -11.21 -6.55
CA GLU A 332 -2.57 -10.22 -5.56
C GLU A 332 -3.30 -8.89 -5.78
N ILE A 333 -3.75 -8.26 -4.68
CA ILE A 333 -4.39 -6.94 -4.74
C ILE A 333 -3.41 -5.88 -5.23
N VAL A 334 -3.96 -4.85 -5.87
CA VAL A 334 -3.20 -3.68 -6.34
C VAL A 334 -3.78 -2.44 -5.66
N LEU A 335 -2.97 -1.75 -4.86
CA LEU A 335 -3.39 -0.53 -4.18
C LEU A 335 -3.42 0.65 -5.14
N ASN A 336 -4.40 1.51 -4.98
CA ASN A 336 -4.46 2.81 -5.64
C ASN A 336 -3.53 3.82 -4.95
N ASP A 337 -3.03 4.81 -5.70
CA ASP A 337 -2.20 5.88 -5.15
C ASP A 337 -3.00 6.72 -4.14
N GLY A 338 -2.54 6.80 -2.90
CA GLY A 338 -3.17 7.48 -1.79
C GLY A 338 -3.01 6.76 -0.46
N LEU A 339 -3.46 7.40 0.63
CA LEU A 339 -3.35 6.84 1.98
C LEU A 339 -4.07 5.49 2.08
N THR A 340 -3.34 4.47 2.54
CA THR A 340 -3.87 3.14 2.82
C THR A 340 -3.97 2.90 4.32
N PHE A 341 -5.15 2.48 4.79
CA PHE A 341 -5.30 1.92 6.13
C PHE A 341 -5.21 0.40 6.10
N MET A 342 -4.27 -0.14 6.87
CA MET A 342 -4.13 -1.57 7.17
C MET A 342 -4.82 -1.82 8.52
N GLN A 343 -6.06 -2.30 8.48
CA GLN A 343 -6.91 -2.54 9.64
C GLN A 343 -6.72 -3.99 10.12
N ILE A 344 -5.95 -4.18 11.19
CA ILE A 344 -5.68 -5.49 11.78
C ILE A 344 -6.74 -5.75 12.85
N VAL A 345 -7.83 -6.37 12.45
CA VAL A 345 -9.06 -6.49 13.26
C VAL A 345 -9.11 -7.85 13.94
N PRO A 346 -9.52 -7.93 15.22
CA PRO A 346 -9.76 -9.21 15.87
C PRO A 346 -10.73 -10.09 15.08
N ASP A 347 -10.35 -11.33 14.80
CA ASP A 347 -11.12 -12.27 13.97
C ASP A 347 -12.52 -12.61 14.51
N LYS A 348 -12.72 -12.44 15.80
CA LYS A 348 -13.99 -12.67 16.50
C LYS A 348 -15.09 -11.65 16.19
N TYR A 349 -14.76 -10.51 15.59
CA TYR A 349 -15.73 -9.50 15.20
C TYR A 349 -16.03 -9.54 13.70
N ASP A 350 -17.28 -9.26 13.36
CA ASP A 350 -17.71 -9.15 11.97
C ASP A 350 -17.27 -7.82 11.35
N VAL A 351 -17.08 -7.84 10.05
CA VAL A 351 -16.88 -6.66 9.20
C VAL A 351 -18.24 -6.30 8.61
N GLU A 352 -18.78 -5.15 9.02
CA GLU A 352 -20.07 -4.67 8.57
C GLU A 352 -19.88 -3.78 7.33
N ILE A 353 -20.39 -4.22 6.17
CA ILE A 353 -20.34 -3.49 4.88
C ILE A 353 -21.78 -3.26 4.41
N TYR A 354 -22.14 -2.01 4.06
CA TYR A 354 -23.50 -1.64 3.65
C TYR A 354 -23.55 -0.36 2.80
#